data_d48ab031eabeccbe9af686c13f9384fc
#
_entry.id   d48ab031eabeccbe9af686c13f9384fc
#
_cell.length_a   1.000
_cell.length_b   1.000
_cell.length_c   1.000
_cell.angle_alpha   90.00
_cell.angle_beta   90.00
_cell.angle_gamma   90.00
#
_symmetry.space_group_name_H-M   'P 1'
#
loop_
_entity.id
_entity.type
_entity.pdbx_description
1 polymer ?
#
loop_
_entity_poly.entity_id
_entity_poly.type
_entity_poly.pdbx_seq_one_letter_code
_entity_poly.pdbx_strand_id
1 'polypeptide(L)'
;TCRDFTAEPVPRGIIEAAITAAGSAPSGANHQPWHFAVVASPEKKRAIREAAEAEERRFYGADGDDPKAGDEWLAALADLGTDADKPFLETAPYLIVVFAQRKGGIAEDGQTQNYYVNESVGIACGMLLAILHEAGLATLTHTPSPMGFLRQVCGRPEWEKPVMIVVVGHPSPDATVPAHAIKKKPLEQIASWL
;
A
#
# COMPACT_ATOMS: atom_id res chain seq x y z
N THR A 1 -8.28 6.36 4.36
CA THR A 1 -8.46 4.94 4.72
C THR A 1 -9.89 4.52 4.41
N CYS A 2 -10.07 3.71 3.38
CA CYS A 2 -11.36 3.16 2.96
C CYS A 2 -11.19 1.65 2.77
N ARG A 3 -12.18 0.85 3.20
CA ARG A 3 -12.19 -0.61 3.00
C ARG A 3 -13.36 -1.08 2.13
N ASP A 4 -14.33 -0.19 1.90
CA ASP A 4 -15.54 -0.49 1.14
C ASP A 4 -15.47 0.22 -0.21
N PHE A 5 -15.13 -0.53 -1.25
CA PHE A 5 -14.98 -0.05 -2.61
C PHE A 5 -16.11 -0.57 -3.50
N THR A 6 -16.45 0.19 -4.53
CA THR A 6 -17.24 -0.31 -5.66
C THR A 6 -16.33 -0.97 -6.69
N ALA A 7 -16.94 -1.78 -7.58
CA ALA A 7 -16.25 -2.31 -8.74
C ALA A 7 -16.26 -1.34 -9.94
N GLU A 8 -16.71 -0.09 -9.72
CA GLU A 8 -16.78 0.93 -10.77
C GLU A 8 -15.39 1.17 -11.38
N PRO A 9 -15.27 1.11 -12.72
CA PRO A 9 -13.98 1.29 -13.36
C PRO A 9 -13.38 2.68 -13.11
N VAL A 10 -12.09 2.72 -12.83
CA VAL A 10 -11.30 3.96 -12.78
C VAL A 10 -10.54 4.09 -14.10
N PRO A 11 -10.60 5.24 -14.80
CA PRO A 11 -9.85 5.46 -16.02
C PRO A 11 -8.33 5.26 -15.80
N ARG A 12 -7.70 4.46 -16.65
CA ARG A 12 -6.27 4.15 -16.57
C ARG A 12 -5.39 5.41 -16.54
N GLY A 13 -5.74 6.45 -17.29
CA GLY A 13 -5.01 7.71 -17.33
C GLY A 13 -4.91 8.41 -15.97
N ILE A 14 -5.88 8.24 -15.07
CA ILE A 14 -5.80 8.76 -13.69
C ILE A 14 -4.69 8.05 -12.90
N ILE A 15 -4.63 6.73 -13.04
CA ILE A 15 -3.58 5.92 -12.37
C ILE A 15 -2.19 6.27 -12.93
N GLU A 16 -2.08 6.41 -14.25
CA GLU A 16 -0.82 6.81 -14.91
C GLU A 16 -0.37 8.20 -14.47
N ALA A 17 -1.28 9.18 -14.39
CA ALA A 17 -0.97 10.53 -13.91
C ALA A 17 -0.50 10.51 -12.45
N ALA A 18 -1.17 9.74 -11.58
CA ALA A 18 -0.80 9.63 -10.17
C ALA A 18 0.58 8.97 -9.99
N ILE A 19 0.89 7.92 -10.75
CA ILE A 19 2.21 7.27 -10.74
C ILE A 19 3.28 8.18 -11.31
N THR A 20 2.99 8.93 -12.38
CA THR A 20 3.91 9.92 -12.96
C THR A 20 4.27 11.00 -11.93
N ALA A 21 3.27 11.51 -11.20
CA ALA A 21 3.51 12.46 -10.12
C ALA A 21 4.36 11.85 -8.99
N ALA A 22 4.05 10.63 -8.56
CA ALA A 22 4.85 9.89 -7.57
C ALA A 22 6.30 9.68 -8.04
N GLY A 23 6.49 9.37 -9.32
CA GLY A 23 7.80 9.19 -9.95
C GLY A 23 8.64 10.48 -10.03
N SER A 24 8.02 11.66 -9.87
CA SER A 24 8.74 12.93 -9.78
C SER A 24 9.23 13.28 -8.37
N ALA A 25 9.00 12.43 -7.39
CA ALA A 25 9.44 12.63 -6.02
C ALA A 25 10.97 12.82 -5.92
N PRO A 26 11.48 13.65 -5.00
CA PRO A 26 12.90 13.70 -4.73
C PRO A 26 13.39 12.37 -4.13
N SER A 27 14.62 12.00 -4.47
CA SER A 27 15.25 10.78 -3.96
C SER A 27 16.74 10.98 -3.72
N GLY A 28 17.33 10.15 -2.86
CA GLY A 28 18.77 10.18 -2.58
C GLY A 28 19.58 10.05 -3.88
N ALA A 29 20.43 11.03 -4.17
CA ALA A 29 21.21 11.15 -5.40
C ALA A 29 20.39 10.95 -6.71
N ASN A 30 19.10 11.24 -6.66
CA ASN A 30 18.15 11.02 -7.78
C ASN A 30 18.09 9.56 -8.27
N HIS A 31 18.33 8.59 -7.39
CA HIS A 31 18.33 7.18 -7.75
C HIS A 31 16.95 6.59 -8.03
N GLN A 32 15.85 7.27 -7.61
CA GLN A 32 14.46 6.88 -7.87
C GLN A 32 14.18 5.41 -7.51
N PRO A 33 14.44 5.00 -6.25
CA PRO A 33 14.50 3.59 -5.84
C PRO A 33 13.13 2.97 -5.60
N TRP A 34 12.22 3.14 -6.55
CA TRP A 34 10.84 2.64 -6.48
C TRP A 34 10.40 1.97 -7.76
N HIS A 35 9.47 1.05 -7.61
CA HIS A 35 8.70 0.50 -8.72
C HIS A 35 7.24 0.34 -8.30
N PHE A 36 6.31 0.73 -9.15
CA PHE A 36 4.87 0.62 -8.94
C PHE A 36 4.30 -0.44 -9.89
N ALA A 37 3.93 -1.60 -9.34
CA ALA A 37 3.26 -2.63 -10.12
C ALA A 37 1.75 -2.46 -10.01
N VAL A 38 1.10 -2.12 -11.12
CA VAL A 38 -0.36 -1.92 -11.19
C VAL A 38 -1.04 -3.23 -11.54
N VAL A 39 -1.90 -3.71 -10.65
CA VAL A 39 -2.64 -4.95 -10.79
C VAL A 39 -4.11 -4.64 -11.01
N ALA A 40 -4.62 -5.00 -12.21
CA ALA A 40 -6.03 -4.91 -12.59
C ALA A 40 -6.62 -6.28 -12.93
N SER A 41 -5.78 -7.29 -13.24
CA SER A 41 -6.23 -8.65 -13.58
C SER A 41 -6.96 -9.29 -12.42
N PRO A 42 -8.20 -9.80 -12.62
CA PRO A 42 -8.97 -10.49 -11.58
C PRO A 42 -8.21 -11.67 -10.97
N GLU A 43 -7.49 -12.45 -11.79
CA GLU A 43 -6.72 -13.62 -11.32
C GLU A 43 -5.60 -13.19 -10.39
N LYS A 44 -4.86 -12.12 -10.74
CA LYS A 44 -3.78 -11.61 -9.90
C LYS A 44 -4.31 -10.97 -8.63
N LYS A 45 -5.43 -10.24 -8.69
CA LYS A 45 -6.08 -9.67 -7.49
C LYS A 45 -6.52 -10.77 -6.54
N ARG A 46 -7.13 -11.86 -7.05
CA ARG A 46 -7.49 -13.04 -6.26
C ARG A 46 -6.27 -13.69 -5.61
N ALA A 47 -5.21 -13.93 -6.38
CA ALA A 47 -3.97 -14.51 -5.84
C ALA A 47 -3.36 -13.64 -4.73
N ILE A 48 -3.41 -12.31 -4.87
CA ILE A 48 -2.96 -11.37 -3.83
C ILE A 48 -3.86 -11.47 -2.59
N ARG A 49 -5.20 -11.50 -2.77
CA ARG A 49 -6.13 -11.63 -1.64
C ARG A 49 -5.91 -12.92 -0.87
N GLU A 50 -5.92 -14.06 -1.56
CA GLU A 50 -5.75 -15.38 -0.92
C GLU A 50 -4.45 -15.48 -0.14
N ALA A 51 -3.34 -14.99 -0.72
CA ALA A 51 -2.05 -14.98 -0.03
C ALA A 51 -2.03 -14.01 1.15
N ALA A 52 -2.60 -12.82 1.01
CA ALA A 52 -2.67 -11.83 2.09
C ALA A 52 -3.53 -12.35 3.25
N GLU A 53 -4.71 -12.90 2.97
CA GLU A 53 -5.60 -13.47 3.99
C GLU A 53 -4.96 -14.67 4.71
N ALA A 54 -4.20 -15.51 4.01
CA ALA A 54 -3.47 -16.61 4.63
C ALA A 54 -2.39 -16.12 5.62
N GLU A 55 -1.68 -15.03 5.30
CA GLU A 55 -0.71 -14.44 6.22
C GLU A 55 -1.40 -13.72 7.39
N GLU A 56 -2.50 -13.03 7.14
CA GLU A 56 -3.30 -12.35 8.17
C GLU A 56 -3.93 -13.36 9.15
N ARG A 57 -4.43 -14.50 8.70
CA ARG A 57 -4.96 -15.55 9.61
C ARG A 57 -3.89 -16.03 10.58
N ARG A 58 -2.67 -16.27 10.09
CA ARG A 58 -1.53 -16.61 10.95
C ARG A 58 -1.14 -15.49 11.90
N PHE A 59 -1.26 -14.24 11.45
CA PHE A 59 -0.95 -13.07 12.24
C PHE A 59 -1.95 -12.89 13.40
N TYR A 60 -3.24 -13.08 13.14
CA TYR A 60 -4.31 -12.97 14.14
C TYR A 60 -4.51 -14.24 14.98
N GLY A 61 -3.84 -15.34 14.68
CA GLY A 61 -4.06 -16.62 15.34
C GLY A 61 -5.41 -17.25 15.06
N ALA A 62 -6.03 -16.95 13.92
CA ALA A 62 -7.38 -17.39 13.58
C ALA A 62 -7.51 -18.90 13.38
N ASP A 63 -6.40 -19.60 13.07
CA ASP A 63 -6.34 -21.06 12.84
C ASP A 63 -6.03 -21.84 14.12
N GLY A 64 -6.10 -21.20 15.31
CA GLY A 64 -5.85 -21.85 16.61
C GLY A 64 -4.40 -21.79 17.07
N ASP A 65 -3.53 -21.16 16.32
CA ASP A 65 -2.16 -20.83 16.71
C ASP A 65 -2.13 -19.58 17.61
N ASP A 66 -1.09 -19.44 18.42
CA ASP A 66 -0.87 -18.20 19.16
C ASP A 66 -0.66 -17.03 18.19
N PRO A 67 -1.32 -15.88 18.39
CA PRO A 67 -1.12 -14.72 17.55
C PRO A 67 0.35 -14.31 17.50
N LYS A 68 0.87 -14.01 16.31
CA LYS A 68 2.23 -13.48 16.15
C LYS A 68 2.35 -12.03 16.59
N ALA A 69 1.23 -11.31 16.68
CA ALA A 69 1.17 -9.94 17.18
C ALA A 69 0.94 -9.91 18.68
N GLY A 70 1.58 -8.97 19.38
CA GLY A 70 1.29 -8.71 20.78
C GLY A 70 -0.11 -8.12 20.97
N ASP A 71 -0.71 -8.34 22.13
CA ASP A 71 -2.08 -7.93 22.49
C ASP A 71 -2.34 -6.43 22.26
N GLU A 72 -1.38 -5.57 22.56
CA GLU A 72 -1.47 -4.12 22.35
C GLU A 72 -1.64 -3.76 20.87
N TRP A 73 -0.93 -4.45 19.98
CA TRP A 73 -1.04 -4.23 18.54
C TRP A 73 -2.36 -4.77 17.99
N LEU A 74 -2.81 -5.93 18.45
CA LEU A 74 -4.12 -6.49 18.08
C LEU A 74 -5.26 -5.57 18.51
N ALA A 75 -5.21 -4.99 19.71
CA ALA A 75 -6.19 -4.01 20.19
C ALA A 75 -6.21 -2.77 19.28
N ALA A 76 -5.05 -2.23 18.89
CA ALA A 76 -4.96 -1.08 18.00
C ALA A 76 -5.52 -1.37 16.59
N LEU A 77 -5.38 -2.59 16.11
CA LEU A 77 -5.96 -3.04 14.84
C LEU A 77 -7.48 -3.21 14.92
N ALA A 78 -7.98 -3.72 16.04
CA ALA A 78 -9.41 -3.85 16.29
C ALA A 78 -10.12 -2.48 16.29
N ASP A 79 -9.50 -1.44 16.85
CA ASP A 79 -9.99 -0.06 16.81
C ASP A 79 -10.09 0.51 15.37
N LEU A 80 -9.31 -0.04 14.44
CA LEU A 80 -9.37 0.28 13.03
C LEU A 80 -10.37 -0.58 12.24
N GLY A 81 -11.05 -1.55 12.90
CA GLY A 81 -12.00 -2.44 12.25
C GLY A 81 -11.38 -3.31 11.17
N THR A 82 -10.16 -3.83 11.42
CA THR A 82 -9.47 -4.73 10.47
C THR A 82 -9.41 -6.15 11.04
N ASP A 83 -9.65 -7.11 10.19
CA ASP A 83 -9.67 -8.55 10.45
C ASP A 83 -8.86 -9.31 9.37
N ALA A 84 -8.94 -10.64 9.35
CA ALA A 84 -8.22 -11.45 8.38
C ALA A 84 -8.81 -11.38 6.95
N ASP A 85 -10.08 -11.04 6.79
CA ASP A 85 -10.75 -11.03 5.49
C ASP A 85 -10.51 -9.72 4.74
N LYS A 86 -10.11 -9.82 3.47
CA LYS A 86 -9.70 -8.67 2.64
C LYS A 86 -10.42 -8.62 1.30
N PRO A 87 -11.78 -8.65 1.26
CA PRO A 87 -12.54 -8.67 0.01
C PRO A 87 -12.25 -7.47 -0.89
N PHE A 88 -11.88 -6.33 -0.32
CA PHE A 88 -11.52 -5.12 -1.05
C PHE A 88 -10.33 -5.30 -2.02
N LEU A 89 -9.48 -6.29 -1.80
CA LEU A 89 -8.37 -6.61 -2.71
C LEU A 89 -8.84 -7.17 -4.06
N GLU A 90 -10.06 -7.71 -4.13
CA GLU A 90 -10.67 -8.11 -5.41
C GLU A 90 -11.69 -7.09 -5.92
N THR A 91 -12.43 -6.43 -5.02
CA THR A 91 -13.51 -5.51 -5.38
C THR A 91 -12.95 -4.24 -6.03
N ALA A 92 -11.93 -3.63 -5.42
CA ALA A 92 -11.33 -2.41 -5.96
C ALA A 92 -10.77 -2.62 -7.38
N PRO A 93 -10.95 -1.65 -8.30
CA PRO A 93 -10.49 -1.78 -9.69
C PRO A 93 -8.98 -1.93 -9.82
N TYR A 94 -8.20 -1.29 -8.95
CA TYR A 94 -6.73 -1.36 -9.00
C TYR A 94 -6.09 -1.63 -7.64
N LEU A 95 -5.03 -2.44 -7.68
CA LEU A 95 -4.04 -2.54 -6.61
C LEU A 95 -2.72 -2.01 -7.16
N ILE A 96 -2.13 -1.03 -6.49
CA ILE A 96 -0.79 -0.54 -6.81
C ILE A 96 0.16 -1.10 -5.76
N VAL A 97 0.95 -2.10 -6.14
CA VAL A 97 1.96 -2.69 -5.27
C VAL A 97 3.24 -1.88 -5.38
N VAL A 98 3.66 -1.29 -4.27
CA VAL A 98 4.85 -0.45 -4.21
C VAL A 98 6.04 -1.30 -3.81
N PHE A 99 7.09 -1.25 -4.60
CA PHE A 99 8.37 -1.91 -4.34
C PHE A 99 9.47 -0.89 -4.09
N ALA A 100 10.29 -1.16 -3.08
CA ALA A 100 11.52 -0.44 -2.80
C ALA A 100 12.70 -1.19 -3.44
N GLN A 101 13.51 -0.49 -4.22
CA GLN A 101 14.70 -1.01 -4.87
C GLN A 101 15.92 -0.69 -4.01
N ARG A 102 16.48 -1.69 -3.33
CA ARG A 102 17.71 -1.51 -2.55
C ARG A 102 18.94 -1.32 -3.44
N LYS A 103 18.85 -1.83 -4.65
CA LYS A 103 19.87 -1.77 -5.70
C LYS A 103 19.21 -1.50 -7.04
N GLY A 104 19.96 -1.00 -7.99
CA GLY A 104 19.53 -0.74 -9.36
C GLY A 104 19.08 0.69 -9.56
N GLY A 105 17.95 1.09 -8.96
CA GLY A 105 17.42 2.45 -9.14
C GLY A 105 17.32 2.85 -10.60
N ILE A 106 17.77 4.06 -10.94
CA ILE A 106 17.74 4.60 -12.31
C ILE A 106 18.62 3.82 -13.29
N ALA A 107 19.63 3.09 -12.79
CA ALA A 107 20.50 2.25 -13.62
C ALA A 107 19.85 0.91 -13.98
N GLU A 108 18.83 0.48 -13.21
CA GLU A 108 18.12 -0.81 -13.38
C GLU A 108 19.05 -2.05 -13.48
N ASP A 109 20.29 -1.94 -13.00
CA ASP A 109 21.31 -2.99 -13.09
C ASP A 109 21.24 -4.03 -11.96
N GLY A 110 20.41 -3.78 -10.94
CA GLY A 110 20.28 -4.62 -9.77
C GLY A 110 21.53 -4.68 -8.89
N GLN A 111 22.56 -3.88 -9.15
CA GLN A 111 23.85 -3.90 -8.47
C GLN A 111 24.20 -2.57 -7.79
N THR A 112 23.95 -1.44 -8.46
CA THR A 112 24.23 -0.11 -7.92
C THR A 112 23.48 0.11 -6.63
N GLN A 113 24.19 0.42 -5.54
CA GLN A 113 23.59 0.67 -4.22
C GLN A 113 22.72 1.94 -4.24
N ASN A 114 21.49 1.83 -3.79
CA ASN A 114 20.60 2.98 -3.56
C ASN A 114 20.68 3.46 -2.11
N TYR A 115 20.55 4.77 -1.92
CA TYR A 115 20.61 5.44 -0.63
C TYR A 115 19.26 6.09 -0.30
N TYR A 116 18.96 6.25 0.99
CA TYR A 116 17.72 6.86 1.48
C TYR A 116 16.46 6.24 0.84
N VAL A 117 16.48 4.92 0.69
CA VAL A 117 15.45 4.18 -0.04
C VAL A 117 14.08 4.35 0.61
N ASN A 118 14.00 4.17 1.94
CA ASN A 118 12.72 4.23 2.66
C ASN A 118 12.12 5.64 2.62
N GLU A 119 12.96 6.66 2.83
CA GLU A 119 12.56 8.07 2.79
C GLU A 119 12.05 8.44 1.39
N SER A 120 12.82 8.07 0.37
CA SER A 120 12.47 8.32 -1.04
C SER A 120 11.15 7.67 -1.44
N VAL A 121 11.00 6.38 -1.14
CA VAL A 121 9.76 5.64 -1.42
C VAL A 121 8.59 6.21 -0.62
N GLY A 122 8.81 6.61 0.64
CA GLY A 122 7.79 7.23 1.48
C GLY A 122 7.27 8.55 0.89
N ILE A 123 8.17 9.42 0.38
CA ILE A 123 7.79 10.67 -0.29
C ILE A 123 6.97 10.36 -1.57
N ALA A 124 7.44 9.43 -2.41
CA ALA A 124 6.73 9.03 -3.62
C ALA A 124 5.33 8.47 -3.31
N CYS A 125 5.20 7.64 -2.26
CA CYS A 125 3.90 7.15 -1.80
C CYS A 125 2.98 8.27 -1.31
N GLY A 126 3.51 9.25 -0.57
CA GLY A 126 2.73 10.41 -0.13
C GLY A 126 2.17 11.21 -1.31
N MET A 127 2.99 11.45 -2.35
CA MET A 127 2.55 12.11 -3.59
C MET A 127 1.50 11.26 -4.34
N LEU A 128 1.71 9.95 -4.47
CA LEU A 128 0.74 9.04 -5.07
C LEU A 128 -0.65 9.16 -4.40
N LEU A 129 -0.67 9.07 -3.08
CA LEU A 129 -1.91 9.13 -2.29
C LEU A 129 -2.61 10.48 -2.42
N ALA A 130 -1.85 11.59 -2.41
CA ALA A 130 -2.39 12.94 -2.56
C ALA A 130 -3.06 13.12 -3.93
N ILE A 131 -2.41 12.72 -5.01
CA ILE A 131 -2.97 12.86 -6.37
C ILE A 131 -4.18 11.95 -6.58
N LEU A 132 -4.17 10.72 -6.07
CA LEU A 132 -5.34 9.85 -6.14
C LEU A 132 -6.53 10.44 -5.37
N HIS A 133 -6.27 11.08 -4.22
CA HIS A 133 -7.30 11.77 -3.43
C HIS A 133 -7.86 12.99 -4.18
N GLU A 134 -7.01 13.84 -4.75
CA GLU A 134 -7.43 14.99 -5.58
C GLU A 134 -8.25 14.57 -6.78
N ALA A 135 -8.00 13.39 -7.34
CA ALA A 135 -8.81 12.78 -8.40
C ALA A 135 -10.17 12.24 -7.92
N GLY A 136 -10.52 12.40 -6.64
CA GLY A 136 -11.78 11.92 -6.06
C GLY A 136 -11.79 10.42 -5.74
N LEU A 137 -10.64 9.75 -5.74
CA LEU A 137 -10.56 8.32 -5.44
C LEU A 137 -10.30 8.05 -3.96
N ALA A 138 -10.89 6.95 -3.48
CA ALA A 138 -10.56 6.40 -2.19
C ALA A 138 -9.33 5.50 -2.27
N THR A 139 -8.54 5.49 -1.19
CA THR A 139 -7.36 4.64 -1.08
C THR A 139 -7.30 3.93 0.28
N LEU A 140 -6.67 2.75 0.28
CA LEU A 140 -6.24 2.05 1.48
C LEU A 140 -4.79 1.62 1.31
N THR A 141 -3.93 1.97 2.26
CA THR A 141 -2.60 1.36 2.38
C THR A 141 -2.73 0.05 3.15
N HIS A 142 -2.36 -1.06 2.53
CA HIS A 142 -2.42 -2.40 3.11
C HIS A 142 -1.03 -3.04 3.12
N THR A 143 -0.64 -3.58 4.26
CA THR A 143 0.71 -4.12 4.51
C THR A 143 0.62 -5.50 5.15
N PRO A 144 0.18 -6.55 4.43
CA PRO A 144 0.18 -7.91 4.95
C PRO A 144 1.61 -8.34 5.31
N SER A 145 1.79 -9.09 6.37
CA SER A 145 3.13 -9.48 6.83
C SER A 145 3.23 -10.99 7.03
N PRO A 146 4.16 -11.65 6.31
CA PRO A 146 5.14 -11.14 5.35
C PRO A 146 4.57 -10.85 3.95
N MET A 147 5.17 -9.91 3.20
CA MET A 147 4.74 -9.49 1.87
C MET A 147 5.51 -10.15 0.71
N GLY A 148 6.36 -11.14 0.98
CA GLY A 148 7.25 -11.75 -0.02
C GLY A 148 6.53 -12.32 -1.26
N PHE A 149 5.31 -12.81 -1.10
CA PHE A 149 4.47 -13.36 -2.17
C PHE A 149 4.18 -12.33 -3.28
N LEU A 150 4.15 -11.03 -2.96
CA LEU A 150 3.89 -9.97 -3.93
C LEU A 150 4.94 -9.91 -5.04
N ARG A 151 6.21 -10.25 -4.74
CA ARG A 151 7.24 -10.32 -5.79
C ARG A 151 6.91 -11.36 -6.84
N GLN A 152 6.47 -12.53 -6.42
CA GLN A 152 6.12 -13.64 -7.32
C GLN A 152 4.90 -13.28 -8.17
N VAL A 153 3.83 -12.80 -7.54
CA VAL A 153 2.58 -12.43 -8.25
C VAL A 153 2.81 -11.30 -9.26
N CYS A 154 3.65 -10.31 -8.90
CA CYS A 154 3.96 -9.17 -9.75
C CYS A 154 5.14 -9.41 -10.71
N GLY A 155 5.83 -10.55 -10.64
CA GLY A 155 7.00 -10.86 -11.49
C GLY A 155 8.18 -9.90 -11.22
N ARG A 156 8.42 -9.54 -9.96
CA ARG A 156 9.48 -8.57 -9.60
C ARG A 156 10.77 -9.26 -9.15
N PRO A 157 11.93 -8.65 -9.44
CA PRO A 157 13.24 -9.24 -9.15
C PRO A 157 13.53 -9.28 -7.65
N GLU A 158 14.54 -10.08 -7.25
CA GLU A 158 14.87 -10.33 -5.84
C GLU A 158 15.38 -9.10 -5.08
N TRP A 159 15.98 -8.14 -5.76
CA TRP A 159 16.46 -6.89 -5.15
C TRP A 159 15.36 -5.88 -4.86
N GLU A 160 14.13 -6.15 -5.29
CA GLU A 160 12.96 -5.36 -4.93
C GLU A 160 12.25 -5.93 -3.71
N LYS A 161 11.98 -5.06 -2.75
CA LYS A 161 11.24 -5.37 -1.54
C LYS A 161 9.86 -4.74 -1.61
N PRO A 162 8.76 -5.51 -1.50
CA PRO A 162 7.44 -4.92 -1.37
C PRO A 162 7.34 -4.09 -0.10
N VAL A 163 6.72 -2.92 -0.19
CA VAL A 163 6.55 -1.94 0.89
C VAL A 163 5.10 -1.86 1.34
N MET A 164 4.18 -1.76 0.40
CA MET A 164 2.75 -1.71 0.66
C MET A 164 1.94 -2.00 -0.61
N ILE A 165 0.68 -2.30 -0.43
CA ILE A 165 -0.34 -2.28 -1.48
C ILE A 165 -1.18 -1.03 -1.28
N VAL A 166 -1.30 -0.17 -2.29
CA VAL A 166 -2.29 0.90 -2.34
C VAL A 166 -3.50 0.39 -3.10
N VAL A 167 -4.58 0.13 -2.38
CA VAL A 167 -5.87 -0.24 -2.96
C VAL A 167 -6.54 1.03 -3.45
N VAL A 168 -7.05 1.05 -4.68
CA VAL A 168 -7.56 2.27 -5.32
C VAL A 168 -8.89 1.99 -6.01
N GLY A 169 -9.88 2.84 -5.77
CA GLY A 169 -11.20 2.76 -6.39
C GLY A 169 -12.13 3.85 -5.90
N HIS A 170 -13.39 3.78 -6.33
CA HIS A 170 -14.45 4.62 -5.79
C HIS A 170 -14.95 4.02 -4.47
N PRO A 171 -15.19 4.84 -3.43
CA PRO A 171 -15.79 4.33 -2.19
C PRO A 171 -17.23 3.89 -2.45
N SER A 172 -17.68 2.85 -1.76
CA SER A 172 -19.11 2.50 -1.80
C SER A 172 -19.95 3.61 -1.16
N PRO A 173 -21.24 3.74 -1.51
CA PRO A 173 -22.11 4.76 -0.91
C PRO A 173 -22.19 4.67 0.63
N ASP A 174 -22.05 3.47 1.17
CA ASP A 174 -22.10 3.19 2.60
C ASP A 174 -20.69 3.09 3.25
N ALA A 175 -19.64 3.46 2.51
CA ALA A 175 -18.27 3.39 3.01
C ALA A 175 -18.10 4.26 4.25
N THR A 176 -17.53 3.68 5.29
CA THR A 176 -17.24 4.37 6.54
C THR A 176 -15.73 4.46 6.77
N VAL A 177 -15.34 5.46 7.55
CA VAL A 177 -13.98 5.58 8.08
C VAL A 177 -14.03 5.35 9.57
N PRO A 178 -13.25 4.41 10.13
CA PRO A 178 -13.24 4.16 11.58
C PRO A 178 -12.98 5.45 12.35
N ALA A 179 -13.70 5.66 13.45
CA ALA A 179 -13.58 6.89 14.26
C ALA A 179 -12.14 7.13 14.74
N HIS A 180 -11.41 6.06 15.06
CA HIS A 180 -10.00 6.15 15.43
C HIS A 180 -9.12 6.67 14.28
N ALA A 181 -9.41 6.33 13.03
CA ALA A 181 -8.66 6.78 11.86
C ALA A 181 -8.87 8.27 11.53
N ILE A 182 -9.97 8.87 12.00
CA ILE A 182 -10.26 10.31 11.82
C ILE A 182 -9.46 11.16 12.83
N LYS A 183 -9.12 10.60 13.98
CA LYS A 183 -8.40 11.29 15.04
C LYS A 183 -6.98 11.66 14.59
N LYS A 184 -6.67 12.95 14.56
CA LYS A 184 -5.38 13.49 14.14
C LYS A 184 -4.79 14.38 15.24
N LYS A 185 -3.47 14.43 15.30
CA LYS A 185 -2.77 15.41 16.14
C LYS A 185 -3.05 16.82 15.62
N PRO A 186 -3.30 17.79 16.50
CA PRO A 186 -3.45 19.19 16.09
C PRO A 186 -2.09 19.78 15.66
N LEU A 187 -2.14 20.93 14.97
CA LEU A 187 -0.94 21.54 14.36
C LEU A 187 0.18 21.78 15.38
N GLU A 188 -0.14 22.24 16.58
CA GLU A 188 0.81 22.56 17.66
C GLU A 188 1.58 21.34 18.20
N GLN A 189 1.08 20.13 17.92
CA GLN A 189 1.78 18.89 18.28
C GLN A 189 2.67 18.34 17.16
N ILE A 190 2.54 18.87 15.95
CA ILE A 190 3.29 18.40 14.76
C ILE A 190 4.20 19.45 14.16
N ALA A 191 4.11 20.71 14.59
CA ALA A 191 4.93 21.81 14.11
C ALA A 191 5.39 22.73 15.26
N SER A 192 6.59 23.27 15.16
CA SER A 192 7.13 24.30 16.02
C SER A 192 7.64 25.47 15.17
N TRP A 193 7.32 26.69 15.57
CA TRP A 193 7.79 27.92 14.93
C TRP A 193 8.98 28.46 15.76
N LEU A 194 10.20 28.44 15.19
CA LEU A 194 11.46 28.82 15.85
C LEU A 194 11.99 30.14 15.31
#